data_274d85ec357ae30cd8490092c007b1f7
#
_entry.id   274d85ec357ae30cd8490092c007b1f7
#
_cell.length_a   1.000
_cell.length_b   1.000
_cell.length_c   1.000
_cell.angle_alpha   90.00
_cell.angle_beta   90.00
_cell.angle_gamma   90.00
#
_symmetry.space_group_name_H-M   'P 1'
#
loop_
_entity.id
_entity.type
_entity.pdbx_description
1 polymer ?
#
loop_
_entity_poly.entity_id
_entity_poly.type
_entity_poly.pdbx_seq_one_letter_code
_entity_poly.pdbx_strand_id
1 'polypeptide(L)'
;DDSERLSSIRTTRIIPVDLNCFLYKLECQIARLSEVKGQDEHAEIFRQRAAARLAAIDHYLWNEHEGAYFDYDWTLQVQRNNLTAATVTPLFVQAASATQAGRVADIVRRRLLAPGGLATTESSASSEQWDRPNGWAPLQWMAIRGLQHYGHDALALQIEDRWLSIVAYLFEREGKLVEKYVLRQCADHAGGGEYPLQDGFGWTNGVTRKLMQEDPAHEANRCRAGFCAD
;
A
#
# COMPACT_ATOMS: atom_id res chain seq x y z
N ASP A 1 19.22 -2.00 -10.71
CA ASP A 1 18.78 -3.35 -11.06
C ASP A 1 18.40 -3.33 -12.54
N ASP A 2 18.67 -4.40 -13.23
CA ASP A 2 18.36 -4.58 -14.65
C ASP A 2 17.17 -5.56 -14.73
N SER A 3 15.99 -5.08 -15.13
CA SER A 3 14.76 -5.88 -15.21
C SER A 3 14.88 -7.07 -16.16
N GLU A 4 15.79 -6.98 -17.14
CA GLU A 4 16.07 -8.05 -18.12
C GLU A 4 16.97 -9.17 -17.56
N ARG A 5 17.55 -8.99 -16.36
CA ARG A 5 18.53 -9.92 -15.79
C ARG A 5 18.19 -10.35 -14.38
N LEU A 6 17.70 -11.58 -14.22
CA LEU A 6 17.43 -12.18 -12.90
C LEU A 6 18.65 -12.15 -11.98
N SER A 7 19.88 -12.21 -12.53
CA SER A 7 21.13 -12.11 -11.75
C SER A 7 21.36 -10.73 -11.12
N SER A 8 20.62 -9.71 -11.54
CA SER A 8 20.65 -8.37 -10.95
C SER A 8 19.79 -8.24 -9.68
N ILE A 9 18.96 -9.23 -9.38
CA ILE A 9 18.07 -9.22 -8.22
C ILE A 9 18.87 -9.18 -6.93
N ARG A 10 18.56 -8.19 -6.07
CA ARG A 10 19.25 -7.95 -4.79
C ARG A 10 18.33 -8.11 -3.58
N THR A 11 17.31 -8.93 -3.67
CA THR A 11 16.28 -9.08 -2.62
C THR A 11 16.89 -9.35 -1.23
N THR A 12 17.94 -10.18 -1.15
CA THR A 12 18.62 -10.50 0.11
C THR A 12 19.46 -9.34 0.69
N ARG A 13 19.67 -8.27 -0.07
CA ARG A 13 20.38 -7.07 0.37
C ARG A 13 19.47 -5.96 0.83
N ILE A 14 18.17 -6.11 0.60
CA ILE A 14 17.19 -5.07 0.88
C ILE A 14 16.42 -5.41 2.15
N ILE A 15 16.34 -4.45 3.06
CA ILE A 15 15.47 -4.47 4.23
C ILE A 15 14.21 -3.68 3.86
N PRO A 16 13.09 -4.35 3.56
CA PRO A 16 11.89 -3.68 3.07
C PRO A 16 11.06 -3.08 4.21
N VAL A 17 10.41 -1.96 3.92
CA VAL A 17 9.53 -1.23 4.85
C VAL A 17 8.37 -2.10 5.30
N ASP A 18 7.62 -2.64 4.35
CA ASP A 18 6.38 -3.38 4.58
C ASP A 18 6.59 -4.65 5.41
N LEU A 19 7.57 -5.47 5.07
CA LEU A 19 7.88 -6.69 5.83
C LEU A 19 8.22 -6.38 7.30
N ASN A 20 9.04 -5.35 7.54
CA ASN A 20 9.41 -4.99 8.92
C ASN A 20 8.21 -4.43 9.70
N CYS A 21 7.31 -3.71 9.06
CA CYS A 21 6.06 -3.27 9.65
C CYS A 21 5.12 -4.45 9.99
N PHE A 22 5.01 -5.43 9.10
CA PHE A 22 4.21 -6.63 9.38
C PHE A 22 4.80 -7.48 10.49
N LEU A 23 6.12 -7.61 10.55
CA LEU A 23 6.81 -8.30 11.66
C LEU A 23 6.59 -7.55 12.98
N TYR A 24 6.70 -6.22 13.00
CA TYR A 24 6.36 -5.40 14.17
C TYR A 24 4.93 -5.67 14.65
N LYS A 25 3.97 -5.63 13.73
CA LYS A 25 2.56 -5.91 14.07
C LYS A 25 2.36 -7.31 14.60
N LEU A 26 3.03 -8.29 14.01
CA LEU A 26 2.99 -9.70 14.45
C LEU A 26 3.55 -9.84 15.88
N GLU A 27 4.69 -9.24 16.18
CA GLU A 27 5.30 -9.24 17.51
C GLU A 27 4.37 -8.58 18.54
N CYS A 28 3.75 -7.46 18.23
CA CYS A 28 2.73 -6.83 19.08
C CYS A 28 1.54 -7.77 19.34
N GLN A 29 1.05 -8.47 18.31
CA GLN A 29 -0.08 -9.37 18.47
C GLN A 29 0.28 -10.62 19.29
N ILE A 30 1.48 -11.17 19.11
CA ILE A 30 1.96 -12.30 19.93
C ILE A 30 2.04 -11.87 21.40
N ALA A 31 2.61 -10.70 21.69
CA ALA A 31 2.67 -10.18 23.06
C ALA A 31 1.28 -10.09 23.68
N ARG A 32 0.32 -9.44 22.98
CA ARG A 32 -1.06 -9.30 23.45
C ARG A 32 -1.77 -10.63 23.68
N LEU A 33 -1.61 -11.60 22.77
CA LEU A 33 -2.24 -12.92 22.90
C LEU A 33 -1.60 -13.74 24.03
N SER A 34 -0.31 -13.58 24.28
CA SER A 34 0.39 -14.21 25.41
C SER A 34 -0.12 -13.67 26.75
N GLU A 35 -0.35 -12.36 26.86
CA GLU A 35 -0.99 -11.74 28.05
C GLU A 35 -2.38 -12.34 28.31
N VAL A 36 -3.23 -12.41 27.27
CA VAL A 36 -4.58 -12.99 27.40
C VAL A 36 -4.53 -14.43 27.90
N LYS A 37 -3.43 -15.16 27.62
CA LYS A 37 -3.21 -16.54 28.09
C LYS A 37 -2.49 -16.64 29.43
N GLY A 38 -2.14 -15.52 30.09
CA GLY A 38 -1.39 -15.50 31.34
C GLY A 38 0.08 -15.92 31.18
N GLN A 39 0.66 -15.76 29.97
CA GLN A 39 2.04 -16.08 29.66
C GLN A 39 2.89 -14.79 29.71
N ASP A 40 3.01 -14.16 30.88
CA ASP A 40 3.57 -12.81 31.02
C ASP A 40 5.03 -12.70 30.59
N GLU A 41 5.85 -13.70 30.88
CA GLU A 41 7.26 -13.73 30.46
C GLU A 41 7.38 -13.75 28.92
N HIS A 42 6.57 -14.59 28.27
CA HIS A 42 6.53 -14.66 26.81
C HIS A 42 6.01 -13.35 26.18
N ALA A 43 5.01 -12.74 26.80
CA ALA A 43 4.49 -11.44 26.38
C ALA A 43 5.58 -10.37 26.45
N GLU A 44 6.37 -10.34 27.52
CA GLU A 44 7.45 -9.36 27.70
C GLU A 44 8.55 -9.51 26.64
N ILE A 45 8.96 -10.74 26.33
CA ILE A 45 9.94 -11.02 25.27
C ILE A 45 9.47 -10.41 23.93
N PHE A 46 8.20 -10.58 23.57
CA PHE A 46 7.70 -10.06 22.31
C PHE A 46 7.43 -8.55 22.33
N ARG A 47 7.13 -7.95 23.47
CA ARG A 47 7.12 -6.48 23.62
C ARG A 47 8.50 -5.87 23.37
N GLN A 48 9.54 -6.47 23.93
CA GLN A 48 10.92 -6.02 23.72
C GLN A 48 11.35 -6.17 22.25
N ARG A 49 10.98 -7.26 21.57
CA ARG A 49 11.24 -7.44 20.14
C ARG A 49 10.52 -6.40 19.31
N ALA A 50 9.24 -6.14 19.57
CA ALA A 50 8.46 -5.12 18.88
C ALA A 50 9.07 -3.72 19.08
N ALA A 51 9.47 -3.36 20.29
CA ALA A 51 10.12 -2.08 20.59
C ALA A 51 11.46 -1.93 19.84
N ALA A 52 12.28 -2.98 19.83
CA ALA A 52 13.55 -2.97 19.11
C ALA A 52 13.33 -2.84 17.58
N ARG A 53 12.33 -3.53 17.04
CA ARG A 53 11.97 -3.42 15.62
C ARG A 53 11.46 -2.04 15.26
N LEU A 54 10.60 -1.44 16.09
CA LEU A 54 10.10 -0.09 15.87
C LEU A 54 11.25 0.93 15.82
N ALA A 55 12.20 0.83 16.77
CA ALA A 55 13.39 1.68 16.78
C ALA A 55 14.24 1.48 15.51
N ALA A 56 14.36 0.24 15.02
CA ALA A 56 15.08 -0.06 13.77
C ALA A 56 14.35 0.49 12.52
N ILE A 57 13.02 0.41 12.47
CA ILE A 57 12.20 1.03 11.40
C ILE A 57 12.46 2.53 11.35
N ASP A 58 12.40 3.21 12.50
CA ASP A 58 12.65 4.66 12.56
C ASP A 58 14.08 5.01 12.17
N HIS A 59 15.06 4.22 12.60
CA HIS A 59 16.47 4.52 12.35
C HIS A 59 16.91 4.28 10.91
N TYR A 60 16.49 3.17 10.31
CA TYR A 60 16.99 2.74 8.99
C TYR A 60 16.06 3.12 7.85
N LEU A 61 14.74 3.15 8.08
CA LEU A 61 13.77 3.25 6.99
C LEU A 61 13.14 4.64 6.90
N TRP A 62 13.03 5.41 8.00
CA TRP A 62 12.53 6.78 7.94
C TRP A 62 13.55 7.73 7.33
N ASN A 63 13.13 8.49 6.32
CA ASN A 63 13.93 9.56 5.72
C ASN A 63 13.38 10.91 6.15
N GLU A 64 14.12 11.59 7.04
CA GLU A 64 13.71 12.88 7.58
C GLU A 64 13.67 13.99 6.50
N HIS A 65 14.55 13.94 5.52
CA HIS A 65 14.57 14.94 4.45
C HIS A 65 13.35 14.77 3.50
N GLU A 66 13.12 13.53 3.04
CA GLU A 66 12.01 13.21 2.13
C GLU A 66 10.65 13.22 2.84
N GLY A 67 10.58 12.92 4.14
CA GLY A 67 9.34 12.77 4.89
C GLY A 67 8.57 11.49 4.55
N ALA A 68 9.27 10.43 4.28
CA ALA A 68 8.72 9.13 3.87
C ALA A 68 9.60 7.98 4.34
N TYR A 69 9.05 6.77 4.30
CA TYR A 69 9.81 5.55 4.57
C TYR A 69 10.30 4.93 3.26
N PHE A 70 11.57 4.50 3.27
CA PHE A 70 12.24 3.88 2.14
C PHE A 70 12.88 2.55 2.56
N ASP A 71 12.93 1.60 1.65
CA ASP A 71 13.71 0.39 1.82
C ASP A 71 15.20 0.73 2.02
N TYR A 72 15.91 -0.13 2.73
CA TYR A 72 17.32 0.07 3.07
C TYR A 72 18.18 -1.04 2.49
N ASP A 73 19.23 -0.66 1.74
CA ASP A 73 20.26 -1.59 1.29
C ASP A 73 21.34 -1.71 2.39
N TRP A 74 21.29 -2.82 3.13
CA TRP A 74 22.19 -3.03 4.27
C TRP A 74 23.64 -3.26 3.84
N THR A 75 23.90 -3.68 2.59
CA THR A 75 25.25 -3.89 2.08
C THR A 75 25.92 -2.59 1.67
N LEU A 76 25.15 -1.64 1.20
CA LEU A 76 25.61 -0.29 0.84
C LEU A 76 25.43 0.71 1.99
N GLN A 77 24.69 0.33 3.02
CA GLN A 77 24.33 1.18 4.16
C GLN A 77 23.62 2.48 3.77
N VAL A 78 22.73 2.40 2.79
CA VAL A 78 21.95 3.55 2.30
C VAL A 78 20.48 3.18 2.09
N GLN A 79 19.60 4.16 2.25
CA GLN A 79 18.22 4.03 1.81
C GLN A 79 18.15 4.01 0.29
N ARG A 80 17.18 3.24 -0.24
CA ARG A 80 16.89 3.29 -1.66
C ARG A 80 16.18 4.62 -1.98
N ASN A 81 16.38 5.10 -3.21
CA ASN A 81 15.79 6.36 -3.68
C ASN A 81 14.48 6.17 -4.46
N ASN A 82 13.87 4.99 -4.38
CA ASN A 82 12.63 4.68 -5.06
C ASN A 82 11.46 4.72 -4.06
N LEU A 83 10.59 5.71 -4.19
CA LEU A 83 9.39 5.81 -3.38
C LEU A 83 8.35 4.82 -3.86
N THR A 84 7.89 3.97 -2.94
CA THR A 84 6.85 2.96 -3.19
C THR A 84 5.68 3.13 -2.23
N ALA A 85 4.55 2.48 -2.54
CA ALA A 85 3.39 2.44 -1.66
C ALA A 85 3.68 1.76 -0.31
N ALA A 86 4.79 1.02 -0.15
CA ALA A 86 5.23 0.49 1.13
C ALA A 86 5.37 1.57 2.20
N THR A 87 5.61 2.84 1.81
CA THR A 87 5.71 3.99 2.73
C THR A 87 4.44 4.21 3.58
N VAL A 88 3.26 3.70 3.17
CA VAL A 88 2.03 3.80 3.96
C VAL A 88 1.88 2.69 5.00
N THR A 89 2.69 1.63 4.91
CA THR A 89 2.56 0.47 5.79
C THR A 89 2.81 0.80 7.27
N PRO A 90 3.79 1.68 7.63
CA PRO A 90 3.94 2.14 9.02
C PRO A 90 2.67 2.80 9.58
N LEU A 91 1.92 3.53 8.75
CA LEU A 91 0.63 4.11 9.15
C LEU A 91 -0.41 3.01 9.37
N PHE A 92 -0.48 2.05 8.46
CA PHE A 92 -1.44 0.93 8.54
C PHE A 92 -1.26 0.09 9.80
N VAL A 93 -0.02 -0.18 10.19
CA VAL A 93 0.27 -0.95 11.41
C VAL A 93 0.35 -0.10 12.68
N GLN A 94 0.18 1.23 12.55
CA GLN A 94 0.26 2.22 13.64
C GLN A 94 1.68 2.29 14.29
N ALA A 95 2.70 2.17 13.45
CA ALA A 95 4.10 2.28 13.86
C ALA A 95 4.66 3.71 13.71
N ALA A 96 4.03 4.58 12.91
CA ALA A 96 4.48 5.94 12.69
C ALA A 96 4.05 6.88 13.85
N SER A 97 4.83 7.93 14.10
CA SER A 97 4.36 9.04 14.89
C SER A 97 3.35 9.90 14.11
N ALA A 98 2.57 10.74 14.80
CA ALA A 98 1.63 11.66 14.14
C ALA A 98 2.33 12.63 13.17
N THR A 99 3.53 13.09 13.50
CA THR A 99 4.35 13.95 12.63
C THR A 99 4.79 13.20 11.35
N GLN A 100 5.29 11.98 11.50
CA GLN A 100 5.67 11.15 10.37
C GLN A 100 4.47 10.84 9.46
N ALA A 101 3.31 10.49 10.06
CA ALA A 101 2.09 10.23 9.32
C ALA A 101 1.63 11.44 8.50
N GLY A 102 1.69 12.66 9.06
CA GLY A 102 1.40 13.89 8.32
C GLY A 102 2.31 14.09 7.12
N ARG A 103 3.60 13.86 7.28
CA ARG A 103 4.59 13.98 6.20
C ARG A 103 4.40 12.91 5.13
N VAL A 104 4.11 11.66 5.54
CA VAL A 104 3.77 10.58 4.59
C VAL A 104 2.50 10.92 3.82
N ALA A 105 1.46 11.45 4.47
CA ALA A 105 0.23 11.88 3.78
C ALA A 105 0.52 12.95 2.71
N ASP A 106 1.40 13.92 3.00
CA ASP A 106 1.79 14.93 2.03
C ASP A 106 2.58 14.37 0.85
N ILE A 107 3.50 13.45 1.08
CA ILE A 107 4.25 12.77 0.02
C ILE A 107 3.34 11.90 -0.82
N VAL A 108 2.44 11.13 -0.22
CA VAL A 108 1.46 10.31 -0.93
C VAL A 108 0.63 11.18 -1.87
N ARG A 109 0.10 12.31 -1.37
CA ARG A 109 -0.69 13.24 -2.19
C ARG A 109 0.08 13.79 -3.39
N ARG A 110 1.34 14.13 -3.20
CA ARG A 110 2.16 14.77 -4.25
C ARG A 110 2.76 13.79 -5.24
N ARG A 111 3.14 12.57 -4.81
CA ARG A 111 3.98 11.68 -5.62
C ARG A 111 3.31 10.35 -5.97
N LEU A 112 2.41 9.83 -5.13
CA LEU A 112 1.81 8.51 -5.36
C LEU A 112 0.32 8.55 -5.71
N LEU A 113 -0.38 9.64 -5.42
CA LEU A 113 -1.79 9.76 -5.79
C LEU A 113 -1.94 9.86 -7.30
N ALA A 114 -2.70 8.95 -7.89
CA ALA A 114 -3.00 8.86 -9.32
C ALA A 114 -4.50 9.03 -9.57
N PRO A 115 -4.96 9.23 -10.81
CA PRO A 115 -6.39 9.35 -11.11
C PRO A 115 -7.24 8.17 -10.64
N GLY A 116 -6.72 6.94 -10.64
CA GLY A 116 -7.43 5.73 -10.20
C GLY A 116 -7.07 5.26 -8.78
N GLY A 117 -6.46 6.10 -7.93
CA GLY A 117 -6.10 5.74 -6.56
C GLY A 117 -4.61 5.88 -6.25
N LEU A 118 -4.08 5.02 -5.38
CA LEU A 118 -2.67 5.01 -4.99
C LEU A 118 -1.83 4.21 -5.99
N ALA A 119 -0.81 4.84 -6.58
CA ALA A 119 0.19 4.16 -7.40
C ALA A 119 1.13 3.30 -6.54
N THR A 120 1.56 2.18 -7.11
CA THR A 120 2.48 1.25 -6.44
C THR A 120 3.85 1.86 -6.20
N THR A 121 4.37 2.59 -7.21
CA THR A 121 5.63 3.34 -7.15
C THR A 121 5.48 4.67 -7.86
N GLU A 122 6.44 5.56 -7.68
CA GLU A 122 6.53 6.77 -8.51
C GLU A 122 7.18 6.51 -9.89
N SER A 123 7.84 5.37 -10.07
CA SER A 123 8.49 5.00 -11.32
C SER A 123 7.47 4.66 -12.40
N SER A 124 7.68 5.23 -13.59
CA SER A 124 6.94 4.91 -14.82
C SER A 124 7.87 4.46 -15.94
N ALA A 125 9.14 4.23 -15.62
CA ALA A 125 10.18 3.95 -16.60
C ALA A 125 10.29 2.47 -16.98
N SER A 126 9.56 1.59 -16.29
CA SER A 126 9.58 0.14 -16.56
C SER A 126 8.23 -0.36 -17.05
N SER A 127 8.22 -1.57 -17.62
CA SER A 127 7.01 -2.34 -17.95
C SER A 127 6.57 -3.27 -16.82
N GLU A 128 7.25 -3.20 -15.68
CA GLU A 128 7.01 -4.07 -14.54
C GLU A 128 5.61 -3.87 -13.96
N GLN A 129 4.96 -4.95 -13.61
CA GLN A 129 3.57 -4.93 -13.14
C GLN A 129 3.38 -4.21 -11.78
N TRP A 130 4.44 -4.07 -10.99
CA TRP A 130 4.43 -3.35 -9.72
C TRP A 130 4.92 -1.90 -9.83
N ASP A 131 5.11 -1.38 -11.04
CA ASP A 131 5.38 0.03 -11.31
C ASP A 131 4.15 0.76 -11.87
N ARG A 132 4.23 2.09 -11.98
CA ARG A 132 3.20 2.85 -12.69
C ARG A 132 3.05 2.35 -14.13
N PRO A 133 1.83 2.31 -14.66
CA PRO A 133 0.62 2.93 -14.14
C PRO A 133 -0.26 2.01 -13.28
N ASN A 134 0.24 0.88 -12.82
CA ASN A 134 -0.57 -0.13 -12.14
C ASN A 134 -0.84 0.21 -10.67
N GLY A 135 -2.03 -0.17 -10.20
CA GLY A 135 -2.45 -0.14 -8.82
C GLY A 135 -3.08 -1.47 -8.39
N TRP A 136 -2.97 -1.74 -7.09
CA TRP A 136 -3.29 -3.02 -6.49
C TRP A 136 -4.20 -2.84 -5.28
N ALA A 137 -5.28 -3.61 -5.19
CA ALA A 137 -6.28 -3.49 -4.13
C ALA A 137 -5.71 -3.50 -2.69
N PRO A 138 -4.77 -4.39 -2.33
CA PRO A 138 -4.19 -4.38 -0.98
C PRO A 138 -3.49 -3.07 -0.61
N LEU A 139 -2.83 -2.43 -1.57
CA LEU A 139 -2.13 -1.16 -1.34
C LEU A 139 -3.11 -0.01 -1.12
N GLN A 140 -4.23 0.01 -1.85
CA GLN A 140 -5.32 0.96 -1.60
C GLN A 140 -5.86 0.79 -0.17
N TRP A 141 -6.17 -0.45 0.21
CA TRP A 141 -6.66 -0.76 1.54
C TRP A 141 -5.72 -0.29 2.66
N MET A 142 -4.43 -0.62 2.55
CA MET A 142 -3.43 -0.23 3.54
C MET A 142 -3.29 1.29 3.64
N ALA A 143 -3.32 2.00 2.50
CA ALA A 143 -3.25 3.46 2.48
C ALA A 143 -4.49 4.09 3.13
N ILE A 144 -5.69 3.67 2.72
CA ILE A 144 -6.95 4.18 3.25
C ILE A 144 -6.98 4.00 4.77
N ARG A 145 -6.75 2.78 5.26
CA ARG A 145 -6.77 2.49 6.71
C ARG A 145 -5.65 3.18 7.48
N GLY A 146 -4.44 3.19 6.92
CA GLY A 146 -3.31 3.87 7.52
C GLY A 146 -3.57 5.36 7.69
N LEU A 147 -4.06 6.03 6.66
CA LEU A 147 -4.40 7.46 6.71
C LEU A 147 -5.53 7.76 7.70
N GLN A 148 -6.60 6.95 7.72
CA GLN A 148 -7.70 7.07 8.68
C GLN A 148 -7.23 6.94 10.14
N HIS A 149 -6.31 6.03 10.45
CA HIS A 149 -5.77 5.88 11.80
C HIS A 149 -5.14 7.16 12.36
N TYR A 150 -4.68 8.05 11.49
CA TYR A 150 -4.03 9.32 11.87
C TYR A 150 -4.87 10.55 11.53
N GLY A 151 -6.17 10.39 11.19
CA GLY A 151 -7.09 11.49 10.93
C GLY A 151 -6.89 12.20 9.59
N HIS A 152 -6.21 11.55 8.62
CA HIS A 152 -6.07 12.04 7.24
C HIS A 152 -7.22 11.59 6.35
N ASP A 153 -8.46 11.67 6.86
CA ASP A 153 -9.69 11.13 6.27
C ASP A 153 -9.96 11.67 4.85
N ALA A 154 -9.69 12.94 4.62
CA ALA A 154 -9.91 13.54 3.30
C ALA A 154 -9.05 12.90 2.20
N LEU A 155 -7.78 12.55 2.49
CA LEU A 155 -6.92 11.86 1.53
C LEU A 155 -7.30 10.39 1.41
N ALA A 156 -7.66 9.75 2.52
CA ALA A 156 -8.16 8.38 2.52
C ALA A 156 -9.39 8.23 1.62
N LEU A 157 -10.39 9.11 1.81
CA LEU A 157 -11.61 9.15 0.99
C LEU A 157 -11.29 9.41 -0.49
N GLN A 158 -10.34 10.29 -0.78
CA GLN A 158 -9.94 10.56 -2.17
C GLN A 158 -9.31 9.32 -2.85
N ILE A 159 -8.52 8.53 -2.13
CA ILE A 159 -7.96 7.28 -2.65
C ILE A 159 -9.07 6.26 -2.85
N GLU A 160 -9.99 6.14 -1.89
CA GLU A 160 -11.13 5.22 -1.93
C GLU A 160 -12.04 5.50 -3.12
N ASP A 161 -12.49 6.76 -3.25
CA ASP A 161 -13.35 7.23 -4.33
C ASP A 161 -12.75 6.93 -5.72
N ARG A 162 -11.50 7.30 -5.93
CA ARG A 162 -10.79 7.04 -7.19
C ARG A 162 -10.65 5.55 -7.50
N TRP A 163 -10.36 4.74 -6.48
CA TRP A 163 -10.23 3.30 -6.64
C TRP A 163 -11.55 2.64 -6.97
N LEU A 164 -12.61 2.95 -6.23
CA LEU A 164 -13.94 2.39 -6.48
C LEU A 164 -14.47 2.80 -7.86
N SER A 165 -14.19 4.04 -8.27
CA SER A 165 -14.60 4.54 -9.59
C SER A 165 -13.97 3.75 -10.74
N ILE A 166 -12.65 3.49 -10.68
CA ILE A 166 -11.97 2.75 -11.75
C ILE A 166 -12.36 1.27 -11.77
N VAL A 167 -12.60 0.68 -10.59
CA VAL A 167 -13.07 -0.71 -10.48
C VAL A 167 -14.48 -0.85 -11.06
N ALA A 168 -15.39 0.08 -10.73
CA ALA A 168 -16.75 0.09 -11.25
C ALA A 168 -16.78 0.30 -12.77
N TYR A 169 -16.01 1.26 -13.27
CA TYR A 169 -15.89 1.52 -14.70
C TYR A 169 -15.48 0.28 -15.50
N LEU A 170 -14.43 -0.42 -15.05
CA LEU A 170 -13.99 -1.63 -15.72
C LEU A 170 -15.01 -2.77 -15.59
N PHE A 171 -15.65 -2.91 -14.43
CA PHE A 171 -16.68 -3.93 -14.20
C PHE A 171 -17.90 -3.73 -15.12
N GLU A 172 -18.34 -2.51 -15.34
CA GLU A 172 -19.45 -2.21 -16.27
C GLU A 172 -19.12 -2.60 -17.71
N ARG A 173 -17.85 -2.46 -18.12
CA ARG A 173 -17.41 -2.79 -19.48
C ARG A 173 -17.15 -4.26 -19.70
N GLU A 174 -16.54 -4.93 -18.75
CA GLU A 174 -16.02 -6.30 -18.89
C GLU A 174 -16.79 -7.35 -18.08
N GLY A 175 -17.66 -6.93 -17.16
CA GLY A 175 -18.45 -7.83 -16.31
C GLY A 175 -17.63 -8.62 -15.29
N LYS A 176 -16.39 -8.17 -15.00
CA LYS A 176 -15.47 -8.91 -14.14
C LYS A 176 -14.60 -7.97 -13.29
N LEU A 177 -14.15 -8.47 -12.14
CA LEU A 177 -13.07 -7.87 -11.35
C LEU A 177 -11.76 -8.55 -11.69
N VAL A 178 -10.67 -7.78 -11.66
CA VAL A 178 -9.36 -8.24 -12.11
C VAL A 178 -8.28 -8.05 -11.04
N GLU A 179 -7.11 -8.61 -11.27
CA GLU A 179 -5.99 -8.65 -10.36
C GLU A 179 -5.44 -7.25 -10.02
N LYS A 180 -5.25 -6.40 -11.03
CA LYS A 180 -4.67 -5.07 -10.97
C LYS A 180 -5.30 -4.14 -11.98
N TYR A 181 -5.16 -2.82 -11.77
CA TYR A 181 -5.81 -1.80 -12.58
C TYR A 181 -4.81 -0.76 -13.05
N VAL A 182 -4.94 -0.29 -14.29
CA VAL A 182 -4.26 0.92 -14.76
C VAL A 182 -4.90 2.14 -14.12
N LEU A 183 -4.15 2.88 -13.33
CA LEU A 183 -4.63 4.03 -12.56
C LEU A 183 -4.75 5.31 -13.43
N ARG A 184 -5.18 5.18 -14.67
CA ARG A 184 -5.49 6.29 -15.57
C ARG A 184 -7.00 6.43 -15.68
N GLN A 185 -7.47 7.65 -15.83
CA GLN A 185 -8.88 7.89 -16.08
C GLN A 185 -9.30 7.23 -17.40
N CYS A 186 -10.43 6.52 -17.39
CA CYS A 186 -10.97 5.84 -18.57
C CYS A 186 -9.97 4.95 -19.30
N ALA A 187 -9.17 4.18 -18.57
CA ALA A 187 -8.27 3.22 -19.17
C ALA A 187 -9.06 2.18 -19.98
N ASP A 188 -8.73 2.02 -21.26
CA ASP A 188 -9.43 1.10 -22.16
C ASP A 188 -9.20 -0.39 -21.83
N HIS A 189 -8.27 -0.68 -20.96
CA HIS A 189 -7.94 -2.04 -20.51
C HIS A 189 -7.46 -2.03 -19.06
N ALA A 190 -7.62 -3.14 -18.40
CA ALA A 190 -6.99 -3.43 -17.12
C ALA A 190 -5.45 -3.52 -17.26
N GLY A 191 -4.73 -3.40 -16.14
CA GLY A 191 -3.27 -3.32 -16.11
C GLY A 191 -2.54 -4.39 -16.93
N GLY A 192 -1.42 -3.98 -17.49
CA GLY A 192 -0.47 -4.86 -18.17
C GLY A 192 0.65 -5.34 -17.24
N GLY A 193 1.63 -6.06 -17.77
CA GLY A 193 2.81 -6.56 -17.07
C GLY A 193 3.34 -7.84 -17.68
N GLU A 194 4.20 -8.52 -16.95
CA GLU A 194 4.94 -9.71 -17.39
C GLU A 194 4.09 -10.92 -17.76
N TYR A 195 2.84 -10.98 -17.30
CA TYR A 195 1.92 -12.10 -17.57
C TYR A 195 0.49 -11.59 -17.82
N PRO A 196 -0.36 -12.43 -18.44
CA PRO A 196 -1.75 -12.10 -18.69
C PRO A 196 -2.49 -11.74 -17.40
N LEU A 197 -3.35 -10.73 -17.49
CA LEU A 197 -4.19 -10.30 -16.38
C LEU A 197 -5.11 -11.44 -15.92
N GLN A 198 -5.21 -11.60 -14.60
CA GLN A 198 -6.06 -12.63 -14.00
C GLN A 198 -7.41 -12.07 -13.59
N ASP A 199 -8.47 -12.85 -13.85
CA ASP A 199 -9.84 -12.50 -13.54
C ASP A 199 -10.25 -12.98 -12.13
N GLY A 200 -11.22 -12.30 -11.51
CA GLY A 200 -11.87 -12.75 -10.28
C GLY A 200 -10.95 -12.79 -9.05
N PHE A 201 -10.00 -11.92 -8.95
CA PHE A 201 -8.92 -11.96 -7.96
C PHE A 201 -9.43 -11.66 -6.54
N GLY A 202 -9.11 -12.56 -5.59
CA GLY A 202 -9.66 -12.54 -4.24
C GLY A 202 -9.44 -11.24 -3.46
N TRP A 203 -8.25 -10.65 -3.55
CA TRP A 203 -7.99 -9.39 -2.84
C TRP A 203 -8.75 -8.19 -3.42
N THR A 204 -8.94 -8.14 -4.75
CA THR A 204 -9.77 -7.09 -5.36
C THR A 204 -11.23 -7.23 -4.91
N ASN A 205 -11.76 -8.45 -4.96
CA ASN A 205 -13.13 -8.75 -4.53
C ASN A 205 -13.33 -8.36 -3.06
N GLY A 206 -12.41 -8.74 -2.19
CA GLY A 206 -12.49 -8.48 -0.75
C GLY A 206 -12.43 -7.00 -0.41
N VAL A 207 -11.42 -6.29 -0.96
CA VAL A 207 -11.23 -4.85 -0.71
C VAL A 207 -12.39 -4.04 -1.28
N THR A 208 -12.75 -4.26 -2.54
CA THR A 208 -13.86 -3.54 -3.20
C THR A 208 -15.16 -3.73 -2.43
N ARG A 209 -15.54 -4.98 -2.12
CA ARG A 209 -16.74 -5.26 -1.33
C ARG A 209 -16.73 -4.55 0.01
N LYS A 210 -15.59 -4.55 0.70
CA LYS A 210 -15.50 -3.93 2.03
C LYS A 210 -15.64 -2.41 1.97
N LEU A 211 -14.98 -1.75 1.02
CA LEU A 211 -15.10 -0.31 0.81
C LEU A 211 -16.54 0.07 0.43
N MET A 212 -17.15 -0.63 -0.51
CA MET A 212 -18.57 -0.40 -0.91
C MET A 212 -19.55 -0.58 0.26
N GLN A 213 -19.29 -1.48 1.21
CA GLN A 213 -20.10 -1.65 2.39
C GLN A 213 -19.97 -0.49 3.40
N GLU A 214 -18.81 0.13 3.45
CA GLU A 214 -18.51 1.24 4.36
C GLU A 214 -18.97 2.60 3.81
N ASP A 215 -18.97 2.75 2.49
CA ASP A 215 -19.58 3.89 1.80
C ASP A 215 -20.74 3.44 0.85
N PRO A 216 -21.93 3.13 1.39
CA PRO A 216 -23.08 2.71 0.58
C PRO A 216 -23.59 3.79 -0.38
N ALA A 217 -23.24 5.06 -0.16
CA ALA A 217 -23.65 6.17 -0.99
C ALA A 217 -22.75 6.36 -2.22
N HIS A 218 -21.56 5.75 -2.25
CA HIS A 218 -20.64 5.87 -3.36
C HIS A 218 -21.29 5.45 -4.69
N GLU A 219 -21.00 6.20 -5.74
CA GLU A 219 -21.61 5.97 -7.06
C GLU A 219 -21.32 4.60 -7.65
N ALA A 220 -20.16 4.00 -7.35
CA ALA A 220 -19.82 2.63 -7.72
C ALA A 220 -20.88 1.59 -7.28
N ASN A 221 -21.62 1.85 -6.19
CA ASN A 221 -22.72 1.00 -5.75
C ASN A 221 -23.95 1.06 -6.67
N ARG A 222 -24.02 2.03 -7.58
CA ARG A 222 -25.17 2.23 -8.46
C ARG A 222 -24.97 1.65 -9.86
N CYS A 223 -23.79 1.09 -10.15
CA CYS A 223 -23.45 0.56 -11.48
C CYS A 223 -23.97 1.47 -12.60
N ARG A 224 -23.43 2.69 -12.73
CA ARG A 224 -23.86 3.63 -13.78
C ARG A 224 -22.76 3.75 -14.85
N ALA A 225 -23.14 3.45 -16.09
CA ALA A 225 -22.40 3.89 -17.25
C ALA A 225 -22.32 5.43 -17.24
N GLY A 226 -21.11 6.00 -17.23
CA GLY A 226 -20.95 7.46 -17.31
C GLY A 226 -19.77 8.06 -16.55
N PHE A 227 -18.90 7.28 -15.96
CA PHE A 227 -17.74 7.81 -15.22
C PHE A 227 -16.69 8.54 -16.06
N CYS A 228 -16.78 8.47 -17.37
CA CYS A 228 -15.86 9.12 -18.30
C CYS A 228 -16.49 10.30 -19.06
N ALA A 229 -17.59 10.86 -18.59
CA ALA A 229 -18.14 12.06 -19.17
C ALA A 229 -17.46 13.29 -18.54
N ASP A 230 -16.62 13.95 -19.36
CA ASP A 230 -15.88 15.22 -19.23
C ASP A 230 -14.54 15.20 -18.49
#